data_eab5cbd9a75e998622ef96f9f090919e
#
_entry.id   eab5cbd9a75e998622ef96f9f090919e
#
_cell.length_a   1.000
_cell.length_b   1.000
_cell.length_c   1.000
_cell.angle_alpha   90.00
_cell.angle_beta   90.00
_cell.angle_gamma   90.00
#
_symmetry.space_group_name_H-M   'P 1'
#
loop_
_entity.id
_entity.type
_entity.pdbx_description
1 polymer ?
#
loop_
_entity_poly.entity_id
_entity_poly.type
_entity_poly.pdbx_seq_one_letter_code
_entity_poly.pdbx_strand_id
1 'polypeptide(L)'
;VSAVDGDGQTVEHTFYQSQFGTIADLGSQLEAFGGWPTFNGTVFAFNDANKENLRGLENWINFGQAQSLDDILEATKTIGVPWVNTIAADRNGEGFYGDISAVPNASQQLIDACVRGPIAPLILAVASIVTLDGTDPDCQLGNDEGAPPNLLGFDNVPKVRATEYGANANDSYWLPNPRNLL
;
A
#
# COMPACT_ATOMS: atom_id res chain seq x y z
N VAL A 1 12.37 2.68 -22.34
CA VAL A 1 12.88 3.89 -21.70
C VAL A 1 14.36 3.98 -22.00
N SER A 2 14.85 5.15 -22.39
CA SER A 2 16.26 5.44 -22.55
C SER A 2 16.68 6.53 -21.56
N ALA A 3 17.87 6.39 -21.00
CA ALA A 3 18.49 7.38 -20.12
C ALA A 3 19.96 7.52 -20.46
N VAL A 4 20.57 8.63 -20.05
CA VAL A 4 22.01 8.84 -20.17
C VAL A 4 22.64 8.56 -18.81
N ASP A 5 23.62 7.67 -18.76
CA ASP A 5 24.35 7.33 -17.53
C ASP A 5 25.37 8.40 -17.13
N GLY A 6 26.06 8.18 -16.01
CA GLY A 6 27.07 9.12 -15.49
C GLY A 6 28.27 9.33 -16.38
N ASP A 7 28.53 8.42 -17.34
CA ASP A 7 29.60 8.47 -18.31
C ASP A 7 29.16 9.05 -19.67
N GLY A 8 27.91 9.51 -19.76
CA GLY A 8 27.32 10.11 -20.97
C GLY A 8 26.90 9.09 -22.03
N GLN A 9 26.76 7.82 -21.66
CA GLN A 9 26.31 6.76 -22.58
C GLN A 9 24.80 6.59 -22.49
N THR A 10 24.18 6.33 -23.65
CA THR A 10 22.74 6.01 -23.66
C THR A 10 22.52 4.57 -23.24
N VAL A 11 21.75 4.39 -22.15
CA VAL A 11 21.31 3.10 -21.66
C VAL A 11 19.83 2.95 -21.98
N GLU A 12 19.46 1.85 -22.61
CA GLU A 12 18.06 1.52 -22.90
C GLU A 12 17.60 0.35 -22.04
N HIS A 13 16.40 0.50 -21.45
CA HIS A 13 15.75 -0.57 -20.71
C HIS A 13 14.29 -0.69 -21.13
N THR A 14 13.82 -1.94 -21.33
CA THR A 14 12.43 -2.24 -21.66
C THR A 14 11.71 -2.68 -20.39
N PHE A 15 10.72 -1.90 -19.98
CA PHE A 15 9.79 -2.28 -18.90
C PHE A 15 8.56 -2.93 -19.51
N TYR A 16 8.13 -4.02 -18.93
CA TYR A 16 6.90 -4.70 -19.32
C TYR A 16 5.80 -4.40 -18.30
N GLN A 17 4.58 -4.29 -18.79
CA GLN A 17 3.40 -4.05 -17.96
C GLN A 17 2.32 -5.10 -18.22
N SER A 18 1.61 -5.45 -17.16
CA SER A 18 0.36 -6.22 -17.19
C SER A 18 -0.80 -5.34 -16.74
N GLN A 19 -2.00 -5.90 -16.75
CA GLN A 19 -3.18 -5.26 -16.15
C GLN A 19 -3.03 -4.99 -14.64
N PHE A 20 -2.14 -5.74 -13.97
CA PHE A 20 -1.90 -5.58 -12.53
C PHE A 20 -0.80 -4.57 -12.21
N GLY A 21 0.00 -4.16 -13.17
CA GLY A 21 1.10 -3.23 -12.98
C GLY A 21 2.38 -3.62 -13.71
N THR A 22 3.47 -2.99 -13.32
CA THR A 22 4.79 -3.24 -13.92
C THR A 22 5.32 -4.61 -13.52
N ILE A 23 5.81 -5.35 -14.51
CA ILE A 23 6.43 -6.66 -14.29
C ILE A 23 7.78 -6.47 -13.58
N ALA A 24 7.98 -7.18 -12.47
CA ALA A 24 9.23 -7.18 -11.74
C ALA A 24 10.31 -7.92 -12.53
N ASP A 25 11.44 -7.26 -12.78
CA ASP A 25 12.63 -7.92 -13.31
C ASP A 25 13.40 -8.61 -12.18
N LEU A 26 13.04 -9.85 -11.92
CA LEU A 26 13.75 -10.70 -10.97
C LEU A 26 14.88 -11.52 -11.65
N GLY A 27 14.88 -11.53 -12.99
CA GLY A 27 15.75 -12.41 -13.77
C GLY A 27 17.23 -11.99 -13.74
N SER A 28 17.51 -10.67 -13.76
CA SER A 28 18.87 -10.16 -13.66
C SER A 28 19.55 -10.48 -12.31
N GLN A 29 18.75 -10.72 -11.26
CA GLN A 29 19.23 -11.09 -9.92
C GLN A 29 19.25 -12.61 -9.69
N LEU A 30 18.53 -13.37 -10.51
CA LEU A 30 18.23 -14.78 -10.31
C LEU A 30 18.46 -15.61 -11.58
N GLU A 31 19.53 -15.36 -12.33
CA GLU A 31 19.90 -16.11 -13.56
C GLU A 31 19.88 -17.64 -13.32
N ALA A 32 20.25 -18.08 -12.10
CA ALA A 32 20.24 -19.48 -11.72
C ALA A 32 18.81 -20.11 -11.72
N PHE A 33 17.74 -19.30 -11.73
CA PHE A 33 16.34 -19.76 -11.68
C PHE A 33 15.59 -19.62 -13.00
N GLY A 34 16.29 -19.38 -14.13
CA GLY A 34 15.69 -19.46 -15.45
C GLY A 34 15.56 -18.14 -16.21
N GLY A 35 16.05 -17.05 -15.64
CA GLY A 35 16.12 -15.76 -16.33
C GLY A 35 14.79 -15.02 -16.46
N TRP A 36 14.90 -13.77 -16.84
CA TRP A 36 13.79 -12.88 -17.14
C TRP A 36 13.01 -13.33 -18.38
N PRO A 37 11.69 -13.15 -18.49
CA PRO A 37 10.76 -12.53 -17.53
C PRO A 37 10.10 -13.51 -16.57
N THR A 38 10.35 -14.79 -16.66
CA THR A 38 9.57 -15.80 -15.95
C THR A 38 10.40 -16.56 -14.94
N PHE A 39 9.81 -16.78 -13.78
CA PHE A 39 10.28 -17.80 -12.86
C PHE A 39 9.33 -19.01 -12.94
N ASN A 40 9.81 -20.11 -13.48
CA ASN A 40 9.02 -21.34 -13.69
C ASN A 40 7.66 -21.08 -14.38
N GLY A 41 7.66 -20.24 -15.43
CA GLY A 41 6.45 -19.86 -16.17
C GLY A 41 5.56 -18.82 -15.49
N THR A 42 5.98 -18.28 -14.35
CA THR A 42 5.25 -17.24 -13.60
C THR A 42 5.97 -15.90 -13.73
N VAL A 43 5.23 -14.83 -13.89
CA VAL A 43 5.73 -13.44 -13.79
C VAL A 43 5.14 -12.78 -12.56
N PHE A 44 5.87 -11.86 -11.95
CA PHE A 44 5.41 -11.06 -10.83
C PHE A 44 5.19 -9.63 -11.29
N ALA A 45 4.04 -9.06 -10.93
CA ALA A 45 3.71 -7.67 -11.21
C ALA A 45 3.55 -6.89 -9.91
N PHE A 46 4.06 -5.67 -9.87
CA PHE A 46 3.79 -4.74 -8.78
C PHE A 46 2.47 -4.03 -9.01
N ASN A 47 1.51 -4.24 -8.10
CA ASN A 47 0.27 -3.48 -8.06
C ASN A 47 0.43 -2.35 -7.03
N ASP A 48 0.73 -1.15 -7.50
CA ASP A 48 0.94 0.02 -6.65
C ASP A 48 -0.39 0.71 -6.35
N ALA A 49 -0.81 0.67 -5.10
CA ALA A 49 -2.03 1.32 -4.61
C ALA A 49 -2.01 2.86 -4.77
N ASN A 50 -0.83 3.45 -4.92
CA ASN A 50 -0.64 4.89 -5.10
C ASN A 50 -0.47 5.33 -6.56
N LYS A 51 -0.49 4.41 -7.52
CA LYS A 51 -0.25 4.68 -8.94
C LYS A 51 -1.07 5.85 -9.50
N GLU A 52 -2.31 5.99 -9.04
CA GLU A 52 -3.25 7.03 -9.48
C GLU A 52 -3.72 7.91 -8.31
N ASN A 53 -2.94 7.95 -7.23
CA ASN A 53 -3.31 8.68 -6.01
C ASN A 53 -2.99 10.17 -6.12
N LEU A 54 -3.81 10.92 -6.86
CA LEU A 54 -3.73 12.39 -6.88
C LEU A 54 -4.40 13.04 -5.67
N ARG A 55 -5.16 12.29 -4.87
CA ARG A 55 -5.84 12.75 -3.65
C ARG A 55 -4.87 13.23 -2.57
N GLY A 56 -3.60 12.82 -2.64
CA GLY A 56 -2.58 13.26 -1.70
C GLY A 56 -2.42 14.79 -1.66
N LEU A 57 -2.49 15.46 -2.82
CA LEU A 57 -2.42 16.92 -2.87
C LEU A 57 -3.62 17.55 -2.17
N GLU A 58 -4.83 17.06 -2.42
CA GLU A 58 -6.05 17.52 -1.75
C GLU A 58 -5.96 17.31 -0.24
N ASN A 59 -5.49 16.15 0.21
CA ASN A 59 -5.26 15.86 1.63
C ASN A 59 -4.37 16.90 2.29
N TRP A 60 -3.23 17.23 1.68
CA TRP A 60 -2.29 18.20 2.26
C TRP A 60 -2.87 19.63 2.28
N ILE A 61 -3.63 20.02 1.26
CA ILE A 61 -4.34 21.31 1.26
C ILE A 61 -5.35 21.36 2.41
N ASN A 62 -6.16 20.30 2.57
CA ASN A 62 -7.17 20.23 3.63
C ASN A 62 -6.53 20.21 5.02
N PHE A 63 -5.42 19.52 5.22
CA PHE A 63 -4.65 19.58 6.46
C PHE A 63 -4.17 21.00 6.77
N GLY A 64 -3.68 21.73 5.76
CA GLY A 64 -3.25 23.12 5.91
C GLY A 64 -4.38 24.10 6.24
N GLN A 65 -5.64 23.75 5.95
CA GLN A 65 -6.83 24.55 6.21
C GLN A 65 -7.56 24.16 7.50
N ALA A 66 -7.22 23.02 8.09
CA ALA A 66 -7.88 22.47 9.26
C ALA A 66 -7.80 23.44 10.46
N GLN A 67 -8.91 23.63 11.17
CA GLN A 67 -9.03 24.45 12.37
C GLN A 67 -9.27 23.61 13.63
N SER A 68 -9.57 22.34 13.46
CA SER A 68 -9.87 21.39 14.52
C SER A 68 -9.33 19.99 14.18
N LEU A 69 -9.32 19.13 15.20
CA LEU A 69 -8.99 17.72 15.00
C LEU A 69 -10.02 17.03 14.09
N ASP A 70 -11.28 17.43 14.17
CA ASP A 70 -12.35 16.87 13.32
C ASP A 70 -12.11 17.22 11.83
N ASP A 71 -11.58 18.39 11.52
CA ASP A 71 -11.22 18.76 10.15
C ASP A 71 -10.08 17.88 9.61
N ILE A 72 -9.10 17.55 10.46
CA ILE A 72 -8.03 16.60 10.11
C ILE A 72 -8.62 15.22 9.82
N LEU A 73 -9.49 14.73 10.69
CA LEU A 73 -10.16 13.44 10.51
C LEU A 73 -10.97 13.40 9.21
N GLU A 74 -11.72 14.46 8.93
CA GLU A 74 -12.50 14.54 7.69
C GLU A 74 -11.58 14.54 6.45
N ALA A 75 -10.46 15.26 6.51
CA ALA A 75 -9.49 15.28 5.43
C ALA A 75 -8.88 13.89 5.17
N THR A 76 -8.67 13.06 6.20
CA THR A 76 -8.11 11.71 6.02
C THR A 76 -9.08 10.73 5.35
N LYS A 77 -10.39 11.01 5.34
CA LYS A 77 -11.38 10.15 4.66
C LYS A 77 -11.18 10.05 3.15
N THR A 78 -10.46 10.98 2.56
CA THR A 78 -10.11 10.91 1.12
C THR A 78 -9.16 9.77 0.80
N ILE A 79 -8.50 9.17 1.81
CA ILE A 79 -7.45 8.15 1.65
C ILE A 79 -6.40 8.61 0.63
N GLY A 80 -5.99 9.86 0.78
CA GLY A 80 -5.00 10.48 -0.10
C GLY A 80 -3.58 10.37 0.41
N VAL A 81 -3.38 10.14 1.70
CA VAL A 81 -2.06 9.91 2.30
C VAL A 81 -1.47 8.62 1.74
N PRO A 82 -0.28 8.65 1.13
CA PRO A 82 0.18 7.49 0.37
C PRO A 82 0.68 6.32 1.26
N TRP A 83 1.49 6.59 2.29
CA TRP A 83 2.13 5.53 3.11
C TRP A 83 2.66 6.00 4.46
N VAL A 84 2.13 7.08 5.02
CA VAL A 84 2.58 7.60 6.31
C VAL A 84 1.44 7.64 7.31
N ASN A 85 1.79 7.50 8.60
CA ASN A 85 0.85 7.66 9.69
C ASN A 85 0.51 9.13 9.92
N THR A 86 -0.71 9.41 10.33
CA THR A 86 -1.17 10.74 10.70
C THR A 86 -1.24 10.84 12.22
N ILE A 87 -0.48 11.78 12.80
CA ILE A 87 -0.58 12.15 14.20
C ILE A 87 -1.01 13.60 14.26
N ALA A 88 -2.04 13.90 15.01
CA ALA A 88 -2.55 15.24 15.18
C ALA A 88 -2.94 15.50 16.65
N ALA A 89 -2.88 16.74 17.07
CA ALA A 89 -3.38 17.19 18.36
C ALA A 89 -3.94 18.59 18.23
N ASP A 90 -4.95 18.89 19.03
CA ASP A 90 -5.55 20.21 19.08
C ASP A 90 -5.26 20.94 20.40
N ARG A 91 -5.63 22.23 20.45
CA ARG A 91 -5.45 23.07 21.66
C ARG A 91 -6.42 22.71 22.78
N ASN A 92 -7.41 21.85 22.53
CA ASN A 92 -8.41 21.42 23.51
C ASN A 92 -7.94 20.20 24.32
N GLY A 93 -6.76 19.67 24.00
CA GLY A 93 -6.18 18.50 24.67
C GLY A 93 -6.60 17.18 24.08
N GLU A 94 -7.11 17.17 22.85
CA GLU A 94 -7.40 15.95 22.12
C GLU A 94 -6.27 15.58 21.17
N GLY A 95 -5.94 14.31 21.12
CA GLY A 95 -4.97 13.71 20.22
C GLY A 95 -5.61 12.67 19.30
N PHE A 96 -4.97 12.48 18.17
CA PHE A 96 -5.35 11.48 17.19
C PHE A 96 -4.11 10.78 16.65
N TYR A 97 -4.21 9.49 16.50
CA TYR A 97 -3.30 8.67 15.72
C TYR A 97 -4.09 7.84 14.70
N GLY A 98 -3.64 7.80 13.48
CA GLY A 98 -4.26 6.96 12.45
C GLY A 98 -3.25 6.50 11.42
N ASP A 99 -3.30 5.20 11.12
CA ASP A 99 -2.63 4.60 9.97
C ASP A 99 -3.60 4.61 8.79
N ILE A 100 -3.93 5.82 8.34
CA ILE A 100 -4.90 6.07 7.27
C ILE A 100 -4.13 6.43 6.01
N SER A 101 -3.75 5.42 5.26
CA SER A 101 -3.03 5.55 4.01
C SER A 101 -3.70 4.74 2.89
N ALA A 102 -3.15 4.80 1.69
CA ALA A 102 -3.62 4.00 0.56
C ALA A 102 -3.22 2.52 0.74
N VAL A 103 -3.97 1.81 1.56
CA VAL A 103 -3.73 0.39 1.86
C VAL A 103 -4.57 -0.49 0.94
N PRO A 104 -3.96 -1.45 0.20
CA PRO A 104 -4.71 -2.43 -0.60
C PRO A 104 -5.69 -3.24 0.25
N ASN A 105 -6.92 -3.41 -0.24
CA ASN A 105 -7.96 -4.17 0.47
C ASN A 105 -7.76 -5.68 0.25
N ALA A 106 -6.78 -6.25 0.96
CA ALA A 106 -6.46 -7.67 0.96
C ALA A 106 -6.87 -8.31 2.28
N SER A 107 -8.09 -8.80 2.37
CA SER A 107 -8.56 -9.51 3.57
C SER A 107 -7.76 -10.79 3.82
N GLN A 108 -7.71 -11.24 5.08
CA GLN A 108 -7.07 -12.52 5.43
C GLN A 108 -7.67 -13.69 4.63
N GLN A 109 -9.00 -13.68 4.40
CA GLN A 109 -9.66 -14.69 3.58
C GLN A 109 -9.16 -14.70 2.13
N LEU A 110 -8.94 -13.52 1.55
CA LEU A 110 -8.36 -13.39 0.22
C LEU A 110 -6.92 -13.91 0.19
N ILE A 111 -6.12 -13.54 1.18
CA ILE A 111 -4.73 -14.00 1.31
C ILE A 111 -4.68 -15.52 1.40
N ASP A 112 -5.47 -16.12 2.27
CA ASP A 112 -5.53 -17.57 2.47
C ASP A 112 -5.97 -18.32 1.20
N ALA A 113 -6.87 -17.74 0.42
CA ALA A 113 -7.36 -18.35 -0.81
C ALA A 113 -6.43 -18.15 -2.01
N CYS A 114 -5.73 -17.02 -2.09
CA CYS A 114 -5.09 -16.52 -3.30
C CYS A 114 -3.56 -16.45 -3.27
N VAL A 115 -2.93 -16.60 -2.11
CA VAL A 115 -1.48 -16.77 -2.02
C VAL A 115 -1.15 -18.24 -2.23
N ARG A 116 -0.96 -18.62 -3.45
CA ARG A 116 -0.79 -20.03 -3.87
C ARG A 116 0.32 -20.21 -4.90
N GLY A 117 0.54 -21.48 -5.27
CA GLY A 117 1.64 -21.85 -6.15
C GLY A 117 2.94 -22.08 -5.36
N PRO A 118 4.04 -22.35 -6.05
CA PRO A 118 5.26 -22.84 -5.41
C PRO A 118 6.05 -21.74 -4.65
N ILE A 119 5.81 -20.47 -4.94
CA ILE A 119 6.67 -19.36 -4.51
C ILE A 119 5.93 -18.33 -3.67
N ALA A 120 4.68 -17.99 -4.00
CA ALA A 120 3.93 -16.94 -3.30
C ALA A 120 3.83 -17.18 -1.77
N PRO A 121 3.56 -18.41 -1.28
CA PRO A 121 3.58 -18.68 0.17
C PRO A 121 4.96 -18.48 0.81
N LEU A 122 6.04 -18.77 0.09
CA LEU A 122 7.41 -18.56 0.58
C LEU A 122 7.73 -17.07 0.66
N ILE A 123 7.35 -16.28 -0.35
CA ILE A 123 7.52 -14.83 -0.36
C ILE A 123 6.77 -14.20 0.83
N LEU A 124 5.54 -14.65 1.07
CA LEU A 124 4.77 -14.18 2.22
C LEU A 124 5.48 -14.52 3.54
N ALA A 125 5.95 -15.75 3.72
CA ALA A 125 6.57 -16.21 4.95
C ALA A 125 7.93 -15.52 5.24
N VAL A 126 8.71 -15.22 4.21
CA VAL A 126 10.09 -14.71 4.39
C VAL A 126 10.13 -13.17 4.32
N ALA A 127 9.34 -12.58 3.44
CA ALA A 127 9.38 -11.14 3.17
C ALA A 127 8.12 -10.38 3.60
N SER A 128 7.09 -11.08 4.09
CA SER A 128 5.77 -10.51 4.42
C SER A 128 5.12 -9.77 3.23
N ILE A 129 5.42 -10.21 2.00
CA ILE A 129 4.85 -9.65 0.79
C ILE A 129 3.70 -10.53 0.33
N VAL A 130 2.51 -9.95 0.24
CA VAL A 130 1.33 -10.62 -0.29
C VAL A 130 1.43 -10.69 -1.82
N THR A 131 1.35 -11.90 -2.36
CA THR A 131 1.43 -12.16 -3.80
C THR A 131 0.21 -12.98 -4.21
N LEU A 132 -0.78 -12.33 -4.81
CA LEU A 132 -2.05 -12.95 -5.21
C LEU A 132 -1.92 -13.62 -6.58
N ASP A 133 -2.72 -14.66 -6.81
CA ASP A 133 -2.82 -15.34 -8.10
C ASP A 133 -3.62 -14.49 -9.11
N GLY A 134 -2.91 -13.75 -9.94
CA GLY A 134 -3.52 -12.89 -10.96
C GLY A 134 -4.19 -13.64 -12.10
N THR A 135 -4.07 -14.97 -12.19
CA THR A 135 -4.76 -15.78 -13.19
C THR A 135 -6.18 -16.15 -12.80
N ASP A 136 -6.52 -16.00 -11.53
CA ASP A 136 -7.84 -16.26 -10.98
C ASP A 136 -8.64 -14.97 -10.84
N PRO A 137 -9.80 -14.84 -11.51
CA PRO A 137 -10.64 -13.65 -11.40
C PRO A 137 -11.20 -13.42 -9.99
N ASP A 138 -11.27 -14.45 -9.15
CA ASP A 138 -11.74 -14.34 -7.78
C ASP A 138 -10.65 -13.81 -6.83
N CYS A 139 -9.40 -13.72 -7.29
CA CYS A 139 -8.26 -13.22 -6.52
C CYS A 139 -8.01 -11.71 -6.73
N GLN A 140 -9.07 -10.93 -6.72
CA GLN A 140 -9.00 -9.48 -6.82
C GLN A 140 -9.10 -8.83 -5.43
N LEU A 141 -8.47 -7.66 -5.26
CA LEU A 141 -8.59 -6.85 -4.05
C LEU A 141 -10.06 -6.46 -3.81
N GLY A 142 -10.43 -6.36 -2.55
CA GLY A 142 -11.76 -5.93 -2.13
C GLY A 142 -12.03 -4.45 -2.42
N ASN A 143 -13.30 -4.05 -2.23
CA ASN A 143 -13.70 -2.65 -2.36
C ASN A 143 -14.57 -2.28 -1.14
N ASP A 144 -14.18 -1.25 -0.42
CA ASP A 144 -14.97 -0.71 0.67
C ASP A 144 -15.86 0.43 0.18
N GLU A 145 -17.02 0.58 0.79
CA GLU A 145 -17.92 1.69 0.48
C GLU A 145 -17.25 3.03 0.83
N GLY A 146 -17.33 3.98 -0.10
CA GLY A 146 -16.74 5.32 0.06
C GLY A 146 -15.21 5.37 -0.11
N ALA A 147 -14.54 4.23 -0.33
CA ALA A 147 -13.11 4.19 -0.60
C ALA A 147 -12.81 4.21 -2.11
N PRO A 148 -11.62 4.64 -2.52
CA PRO A 148 -11.14 4.40 -3.86
C PRO A 148 -11.07 2.89 -4.17
N PRO A 149 -11.22 2.48 -5.44
CA PRO A 149 -11.20 1.07 -5.81
C PRO A 149 -9.96 0.34 -5.29
N ASN A 150 -10.17 -0.88 -4.82
CA ASN A 150 -9.12 -1.78 -4.30
C ASN A 150 -8.43 -1.34 -3.01
N LEU A 151 -8.91 -0.28 -2.35
CA LEU A 151 -8.36 0.21 -1.08
C LEU A 151 -9.30 -0.06 0.09
N LEU A 152 -8.69 -0.19 1.28
CA LEU A 152 -9.42 -0.18 2.54
C LEU A 152 -10.06 1.19 2.76
N GLY A 153 -11.30 1.20 3.25
CA GLY A 153 -12.04 2.39 3.61
C GLY A 153 -11.57 3.00 4.94
N PHE A 154 -11.86 4.27 5.13
CA PHE A 154 -11.53 5.00 6.35
C PHE A 154 -11.98 4.26 7.63
N ASP A 155 -13.14 3.62 7.62
CA ASP A 155 -13.67 2.94 8.80
C ASP A 155 -12.94 1.64 9.14
N ASN A 156 -12.29 1.03 8.17
CA ASN A 156 -11.60 -0.25 8.29
C ASN A 156 -10.08 -0.12 8.57
N VAL A 157 -9.52 1.09 8.53
CA VAL A 157 -8.11 1.31 8.87
C VAL A 157 -7.92 1.63 10.35
N PRO A 158 -6.78 1.24 10.97
CA PRO A 158 -6.52 1.47 12.40
C PRO A 158 -6.42 2.95 12.71
N LYS A 159 -7.20 3.39 13.68
CA LYS A 159 -7.16 4.76 14.17
C LYS A 159 -7.61 4.84 15.62
N VAL A 160 -7.11 5.82 16.35
CA VAL A 160 -7.51 6.09 17.74
C VAL A 160 -7.52 7.58 18.02
N ARG A 161 -8.54 8.01 18.76
CA ARG A 161 -8.63 9.34 19.35
C ARG A 161 -8.42 9.22 20.87
N ALA A 162 -7.56 10.03 21.43
CA ALA A 162 -7.17 9.95 22.83
C ALA A 162 -6.91 11.34 23.42
N THR A 163 -7.02 11.44 24.73
CA THR A 163 -6.71 12.67 25.49
C THR A 163 -5.33 12.65 26.13
N GLU A 164 -4.57 11.56 25.94
CA GLU A 164 -3.25 11.40 26.53
C GLU A 164 -2.16 11.80 25.52
N TYR A 165 -1.67 10.83 24.76
CA TYR A 165 -0.67 11.08 23.74
C TYR A 165 -0.80 10.09 22.59
N GLY A 166 -0.33 10.49 21.40
CA GLY A 166 -0.14 9.59 20.26
C GLY A 166 1.34 9.51 19.94
N ALA A 167 1.83 8.32 19.67
CA ALA A 167 3.20 8.10 19.23
C ALA A 167 3.25 7.05 18.13
N ASN A 168 4.22 7.19 17.24
CA ASN A 168 4.58 6.18 16.28
C ASN A 168 6.09 5.97 16.33
N ALA A 169 6.52 4.73 16.52
CA ALA A 169 7.91 4.32 16.46
C ALA A 169 8.18 3.42 15.23
N ASN A 170 7.35 3.55 14.22
CA ASN A 170 7.38 2.72 13.01
C ASN A 170 7.10 1.23 13.30
N ASP A 171 6.24 1.02 14.28
CA ASP A 171 5.75 -0.31 14.66
C ASP A 171 4.73 -0.86 13.66
N SER A 172 4.36 -2.10 13.83
CA SER A 172 3.30 -2.74 13.04
C SER A 172 1.98 -1.99 13.21
N TYR A 173 1.31 -1.71 12.10
CA TYR A 173 0.10 -0.87 12.02
C TYR A 173 -1.10 -1.43 12.80
N TRP A 174 -1.16 -2.69 13.16
CA TRP A 174 -2.20 -3.23 14.03
C TRP A 174 -2.03 -2.86 15.52
N LEU A 175 -0.86 -2.37 15.94
CA LEU A 175 -0.60 -1.98 17.34
C LEU A 175 -1.23 -0.64 17.74
N PRO A 176 -1.45 0.34 16.84
CA PRO A 176 -1.97 1.65 17.22
C PRO A 176 -3.33 1.59 17.93
N ASN A 177 -4.16 0.64 17.56
CA ASN A 177 -5.45 0.45 18.18
C ASN A 177 -5.77 -1.04 18.38
N PRO A 178 -5.43 -1.62 19.56
CA PRO A 178 -5.65 -3.04 19.82
C PRO A 178 -7.13 -3.45 19.87
N ARG A 179 -8.06 -2.48 19.80
CA ARG A 179 -9.50 -2.73 19.75
C ARG A 179 -10.04 -2.75 18.31
N ASN A 180 -9.24 -2.34 17.36
CA ASN A 180 -9.55 -2.31 15.94
C ASN A 180 -8.31 -2.73 15.16
N LEU A 181 -8.02 -4.02 15.18
CA LEU A 181 -6.92 -4.62 14.41
C LEU A 181 -7.31 -4.74 12.95
N LEU A 182 -6.33 -4.63 12.05
CA LEU A 182 -6.46 -5.01 10.64
C LEU A 182 -6.41 -6.53 10.46
#